data_9652180fbd5dba1c850a9ebe88da5453
#
_entry.id   9652180fbd5dba1c850a9ebe88da5453
#
_cell.length_a   1.000
_cell.length_b   1.000
_cell.length_c   1.000
_cell.angle_alpha   90.00
_cell.angle_beta   90.00
_cell.angle_gamma   90.00
#
_symmetry.space_group_name_H-M   'P 1'
#
loop_
_entity.id
_entity.type
_entity.pdbx_description
1 polymer ?
#
loop_
_entity_poly.entity_id
_entity_poly.type
_entity_poly.pdbx_seq_one_letter_code
_entity_poly.pdbx_strand_id
1 'polypeptide(L)'
;IDSQKRIDILVNNAGTNIRKRPEEYSLKEWTSIINTNLVSMFICSKACYGHFFKNKSGKIINIGSMHSLFGAPLGSAYSASKGGVVQLTKSFANTWASKNIQVNDVLPGYIDTELTKQARLDIPGLEQRVTERTPAGRWGDPDDLGGIAVFLASEASNYITGTAIPVDGGYSING
;
A
#
# COMPACT_ATOMS: atom_id res chain seq x y z
N ILE A 1 15.64 -12.38 -12.01
CA ILE A 1 15.38 -11.85 -13.37
C ILE A 1 16.04 -12.75 -14.40
N ASP A 2 17.23 -13.25 -14.12
CA ASP A 2 18.02 -14.03 -15.09
C ASP A 2 17.34 -15.32 -15.54
N SER A 3 16.49 -15.95 -14.72
CA SER A 3 15.80 -17.20 -15.05
C SER A 3 14.58 -16.99 -15.97
N GLN A 4 13.83 -15.88 -15.81
CA GLN A 4 12.58 -15.61 -16.55
C GLN A 4 12.74 -14.58 -17.67
N LYS A 5 13.86 -13.87 -17.74
CA LYS A 5 14.22 -12.87 -18.75
C LYS A 5 13.26 -11.67 -18.89
N ARG A 6 12.15 -11.62 -18.14
CA ARG A 6 11.20 -10.49 -18.14
C ARG A 6 10.51 -10.29 -16.78
N ILE A 7 10.07 -9.07 -16.54
CA ILE A 7 9.18 -8.70 -15.44
C ILE A 7 7.98 -8.02 -16.08
N ASP A 8 6.77 -8.41 -15.68
CA ASP A 8 5.52 -7.85 -16.17
C ASP A 8 4.74 -7.11 -15.09
N ILE A 9 4.86 -7.59 -13.85
CA ILE A 9 4.12 -7.08 -12.71
C ILE A 9 5.08 -6.90 -11.54
N LEU A 10 4.99 -5.75 -10.86
CA LEU A 10 5.66 -5.49 -9.59
C LEU A 10 4.59 -5.23 -8.51
N VAL A 11 4.64 -5.98 -7.43
CA VAL A 11 3.84 -5.71 -6.23
C VAL A 11 4.76 -5.21 -5.12
N ASN A 12 4.62 -3.94 -4.76
CA ASN A 12 5.34 -3.31 -3.67
C ASN A 12 4.55 -3.47 -2.36
N ASN A 13 4.75 -4.59 -1.68
CA ASN A 13 4.04 -4.96 -0.46
C ASN A 13 4.86 -4.79 0.83
N ALA A 14 6.17 -4.69 0.74
CA ALA A 14 7.02 -4.56 1.92
C ALA A 14 6.62 -3.36 2.77
N GLY A 15 6.44 -3.58 4.07
CA GLY A 15 6.04 -2.53 4.98
C GLY A 15 6.28 -2.90 6.44
N THR A 16 6.50 -1.87 7.25
CA THR A 16 6.70 -2.00 8.70
C THR A 16 6.09 -0.81 9.42
N ASN A 17 5.84 -0.96 10.71
CA ASN A 17 5.37 0.12 11.57
C ASN A 17 6.03 0.02 12.95
N ILE A 18 6.31 1.17 13.54
CA ILE A 18 6.67 1.33 14.95
C ILE A 18 5.62 2.27 15.53
N ARG A 19 4.90 1.84 16.58
CA ARG A 19 3.81 2.61 17.19
C ARG A 19 4.33 3.42 18.36
N LYS A 20 4.43 4.74 18.15
CA LYS A 20 4.87 5.71 19.15
C LYS A 20 4.17 7.04 18.94
N ARG A 21 4.15 7.89 19.97
CA ARG A 21 3.80 9.28 19.82
C ARG A 21 4.85 10.01 18.98
N PRO A 22 4.48 11.09 18.28
CA PRO A 22 5.42 11.81 17.41
C PRO A 22 6.71 12.24 18.11
N GLU A 23 6.62 12.73 19.33
CA GLU A 23 7.75 13.19 20.15
C GLU A 23 8.68 12.09 20.66
N GLU A 24 8.24 10.84 20.60
CA GLU A 24 8.98 9.68 21.09
C GLU A 24 9.83 8.99 19.99
N TYR A 25 9.64 9.37 18.73
CA TYR A 25 10.43 8.79 17.65
C TYR A 25 11.86 9.29 17.66
N SER A 26 12.82 8.39 17.63
CA SER A 26 14.16 8.74 17.16
C SER A 26 14.15 8.95 15.63
N LEU A 27 15.05 9.79 15.14
CA LEU A 27 15.21 9.98 13.69
C LEU A 27 15.54 8.66 12.97
N LYS A 28 16.27 7.76 13.63
CA LYS A 28 16.60 6.43 13.11
C LYS A 28 15.35 5.57 12.87
N GLU A 29 14.44 5.53 13.83
CA GLU A 29 13.17 4.78 13.71
C GLU A 29 12.29 5.39 12.62
N TRP A 30 12.13 6.72 12.63
CA TRP A 30 11.40 7.45 11.61
C TRP A 30 11.94 7.12 10.21
N THR A 31 13.25 7.28 9.99
CA THR A 31 13.89 7.05 8.71
C THR A 31 13.79 5.58 8.27
N SER A 32 13.87 4.64 9.21
CA SER A 32 13.69 3.22 8.92
C SER A 32 12.31 2.92 8.33
N ILE A 33 11.24 3.50 8.90
CA ILE A 33 9.87 3.33 8.39
C ILE A 33 9.73 3.94 6.99
N ILE A 34 10.22 5.17 6.80
CA ILE A 34 10.18 5.85 5.50
C ILE A 34 10.95 5.04 4.45
N ASN A 35 12.13 4.55 4.78
CA ASN A 35 12.96 3.77 3.87
C ASN A 35 12.27 2.46 3.47
N THR A 36 11.70 1.74 4.43
CA THR A 36 11.02 0.47 4.16
C THR A 36 9.72 0.66 3.39
N ASN A 37 8.88 1.63 3.78
CA ASN A 37 7.52 1.74 3.25
C ASN A 37 7.42 2.57 1.97
N LEU A 38 8.35 3.50 1.73
CA LEU A 38 8.25 4.46 0.62
C LEU A 38 9.47 4.42 -0.29
N VAL A 39 10.68 4.55 0.28
CA VAL A 39 11.92 4.61 -0.54
C VAL A 39 12.14 3.29 -1.27
N SER A 40 11.85 2.15 -0.62
CA SER A 40 11.95 0.83 -1.27
C SER A 40 11.06 0.72 -2.50
N MET A 41 9.82 1.24 -2.44
CA MET A 41 8.89 1.22 -3.58
C MET A 41 9.44 2.04 -4.76
N PHE A 42 10.03 3.21 -4.48
CA PHE A 42 10.71 3.99 -5.50
C PHE A 42 11.86 3.20 -6.15
N ILE A 43 12.71 2.59 -5.32
CA ILE A 43 13.89 1.83 -5.80
C ILE A 43 13.46 0.65 -6.68
N CYS A 44 12.50 -0.16 -6.20
CA CYS A 44 12.02 -1.33 -6.94
C CYS A 44 11.31 -0.93 -8.24
N SER A 45 10.46 0.10 -8.21
CA SER A 45 9.76 0.58 -9.39
C SER A 45 10.73 1.12 -10.44
N LYS A 46 11.73 1.91 -10.02
CA LYS A 46 12.81 2.40 -10.88
C LYS A 46 13.61 1.25 -11.51
N ALA A 47 13.93 0.22 -10.73
CA ALA A 47 14.67 -0.94 -11.23
C ALA A 47 13.87 -1.74 -12.28
N CYS A 48 12.54 -1.85 -12.13
CA CYS A 48 11.67 -2.56 -13.07
C CYS A 48 11.36 -1.76 -14.34
N TYR A 49 11.48 -0.42 -14.30
CA TYR A 49 11.08 0.45 -15.42
C TYR A 49 11.70 0.05 -16.76
N GLY A 50 13.00 -0.27 -16.80
CA GLY A 50 13.68 -0.68 -18.04
C GLY A 50 13.08 -1.94 -18.67
N HIS A 51 12.63 -2.90 -17.86
CA HIS A 51 11.95 -4.11 -18.30
C HIS A 51 10.57 -3.80 -18.87
N PHE A 52 9.76 -3.01 -18.15
CA PHE A 52 8.44 -2.58 -18.61
C PHE A 52 8.51 -1.79 -19.92
N PHE A 53 9.45 -0.86 -20.02
CA PHE A 53 9.66 -0.05 -21.21
C PHE A 53 10.03 -0.91 -22.43
N LYS A 54 10.95 -1.88 -22.25
CA LYS A 54 11.33 -2.84 -23.29
C LYS A 54 10.17 -3.72 -23.72
N ASN A 55 9.36 -4.19 -22.76
CA ASN A 55 8.19 -5.04 -23.00
C ASN A 55 7.00 -4.25 -23.58
N LYS A 56 7.04 -2.91 -23.58
CA LYS A 56 5.93 -2.02 -23.92
C LYS A 56 4.67 -2.28 -23.09
N SER A 57 4.86 -2.77 -21.87
CA SER A 57 3.79 -3.09 -20.93
C SER A 57 4.37 -3.29 -19.53
N GLY A 58 3.62 -2.88 -18.50
CA GLY A 58 4.00 -3.13 -17.11
C GLY A 58 2.87 -2.76 -16.15
N LYS A 59 2.81 -3.45 -15.03
CA LYS A 59 1.86 -3.19 -13.95
C LYS A 59 2.63 -3.00 -12.64
N ILE A 60 2.34 -1.93 -11.93
CA ILE A 60 2.85 -1.70 -10.57
C ILE A 60 1.66 -1.57 -9.64
N ILE A 61 1.65 -2.42 -8.61
CA ILE A 61 0.64 -2.42 -7.56
C ILE A 61 1.36 -2.07 -6.27
N ASN A 62 1.12 -0.88 -5.77
CA ASN A 62 1.62 -0.44 -4.47
C ASN A 62 0.60 -0.81 -3.38
N ILE A 63 1.07 -1.09 -2.17
CA ILE A 63 0.21 -1.34 -1.02
C ILE A 63 0.32 -0.16 -0.05
N GLY A 64 -0.71 0.67 -0.09
CA GLY A 64 -0.91 1.77 0.84
C GLY A 64 -1.49 1.32 2.18
N SER A 65 -2.46 2.07 2.69
CA SER A 65 -3.15 1.80 3.96
C SER A 65 -4.33 2.76 4.13
N MET A 66 -5.21 2.51 5.09
CA MET A 66 -6.11 3.55 5.61
C MET A 66 -5.34 4.77 6.13
N HIS A 67 -4.12 4.59 6.59
CA HIS A 67 -3.22 5.69 6.97
C HIS A 67 -2.70 6.52 5.78
N SER A 68 -2.99 6.12 4.56
CA SER A 68 -2.82 6.98 3.38
C SER A 68 -3.86 8.10 3.32
N LEU A 69 -5.01 7.90 3.97
CA LEU A 69 -6.16 8.83 4.01
C LEU A 69 -6.29 9.51 5.37
N PHE A 70 -5.99 8.78 6.45
CA PHE A 70 -6.19 9.23 7.82
C PHE A 70 -4.89 9.27 8.59
N GLY A 71 -4.75 10.26 9.49
CA GLY A 71 -3.70 10.26 10.51
C GLY A 71 -4.06 9.32 11.67
N ALA A 72 -3.03 8.90 12.42
CA ALA A 72 -3.22 8.19 13.68
C ALA A 72 -2.26 8.70 14.76
N PRO A 73 -2.70 8.75 16.03
CA PRO A 73 -1.90 9.32 17.13
C PRO A 73 -0.56 8.59 17.36
N LEU A 74 -0.51 7.29 17.08
CA LEU A 74 0.67 6.46 17.32
C LEU A 74 1.35 5.98 16.01
N GLY A 75 1.24 6.75 14.94
CA GLY A 75 1.71 6.28 13.63
C GLY A 75 2.15 7.37 12.67
N SER A 76 2.74 8.46 13.17
CA SER A 76 3.09 9.61 12.33
C SER A 76 4.03 9.25 11.18
N ALA A 77 5.10 8.48 11.43
CA ALA A 77 6.03 8.03 10.39
C ALA A 77 5.35 7.08 9.38
N TYR A 78 4.50 6.18 9.88
CA TYR A 78 3.74 5.26 9.03
C TYR A 78 2.74 6.03 8.15
N SER A 79 1.95 6.94 8.73
CA SER A 79 0.99 7.76 7.97
C SER A 79 1.69 8.62 6.92
N ALA A 80 2.82 9.26 7.27
CA ALA A 80 3.63 10.01 6.31
C ALA A 80 4.14 9.12 5.16
N SER A 81 4.65 7.91 5.47
CA SER A 81 5.11 6.98 4.44
C SER A 81 3.97 6.53 3.52
N LYS A 82 2.81 6.16 4.08
CA LYS A 82 1.67 5.63 3.31
C LYS A 82 0.93 6.75 2.54
N GLY A 83 0.86 7.96 3.06
CA GLY A 83 0.43 9.15 2.31
C GLY A 83 1.36 9.44 1.12
N GLY A 84 2.68 9.30 1.33
CA GLY A 84 3.70 9.42 0.28
C GLY A 84 3.54 8.38 -0.83
N VAL A 85 3.12 7.14 -0.51
CA VAL A 85 2.86 6.08 -1.51
C VAL A 85 1.78 6.50 -2.50
N VAL A 86 0.68 7.12 -2.03
CA VAL A 86 -0.38 7.63 -2.91
C VAL A 86 0.15 8.66 -3.90
N GLN A 87 0.97 9.61 -3.43
CA GLN A 87 1.53 10.64 -4.32
C GLN A 87 2.61 10.06 -5.25
N LEU A 88 3.41 9.11 -4.80
CA LEU A 88 4.36 8.38 -5.63
C LEU A 88 3.64 7.62 -6.76
N THR A 89 2.54 6.94 -6.44
CA THR A 89 1.68 6.24 -7.40
C THR A 89 1.18 7.18 -8.49
N LYS A 90 0.62 8.33 -8.11
CA LYS A 90 0.12 9.34 -9.06
C LYS A 90 1.24 9.90 -9.94
N SER A 91 2.41 10.17 -9.36
CA SER A 91 3.57 10.69 -10.10
C SER A 91 4.07 9.70 -11.15
N PHE A 92 4.22 8.44 -10.77
CA PHE A 92 4.64 7.39 -11.70
C PHE A 92 3.60 7.12 -12.79
N ALA A 93 2.33 7.03 -12.41
CA ALA A 93 1.23 6.86 -13.36
C ALA A 93 1.22 7.97 -14.40
N ASN A 94 1.31 9.23 -13.97
CA ASN A 94 1.33 10.38 -14.88
C ASN A 94 2.51 10.31 -15.86
N THR A 95 3.68 9.89 -15.38
CA THR A 95 4.89 9.84 -16.20
C THR A 95 4.92 8.65 -17.15
N TRP A 96 4.39 7.49 -16.74
CA TRP A 96 4.59 6.22 -17.44
C TRP A 96 3.36 5.68 -18.18
N ALA A 97 2.17 6.26 -17.98
CA ALA A 97 0.94 5.80 -18.65
C ALA A 97 1.07 5.76 -20.18
N SER A 98 1.71 6.77 -20.80
CA SER A 98 1.95 6.81 -22.25
C SER A 98 2.89 5.71 -22.75
N LYS A 99 3.56 4.98 -21.86
CA LYS A 99 4.40 3.82 -22.15
C LYS A 99 3.70 2.49 -21.87
N ASN A 100 2.36 2.54 -21.68
CA ASN A 100 1.55 1.40 -21.32
C ASN A 100 2.01 0.73 -20.00
N ILE A 101 2.38 1.56 -19.00
CA ILE A 101 2.71 1.12 -17.64
C ILE A 101 1.67 1.71 -16.71
N GLN A 102 0.85 0.85 -16.10
CA GLN A 102 -0.15 1.25 -15.12
C GLN A 102 0.43 1.15 -13.71
N VAL A 103 0.20 2.18 -12.90
CA VAL A 103 0.65 2.24 -11.51
C VAL A 103 -0.54 2.58 -10.63
N ASN A 104 -0.92 1.67 -9.75
CA ASN A 104 -2.06 1.84 -8.86
C ASN A 104 -1.69 1.49 -7.41
N ASP A 105 -2.47 1.99 -6.48
CA ASP A 105 -2.30 1.77 -5.05
C ASP A 105 -3.55 1.09 -4.49
N VAL A 106 -3.37 0.03 -3.72
CA VAL A 106 -4.43 -0.62 -2.93
C VAL A 106 -4.32 -0.11 -1.51
N LEU A 107 -5.44 0.33 -0.95
CA LEU A 107 -5.54 0.80 0.43
C LEU A 107 -6.27 -0.24 1.29
N PRO A 108 -5.58 -1.21 1.88
CA PRO A 108 -6.21 -2.19 2.75
C PRO A 108 -6.82 -1.52 3.98
N GLY A 109 -7.99 -2.00 4.39
CA GLY A 109 -8.55 -1.75 5.71
C GLY A 109 -7.74 -2.45 6.81
N TYR A 110 -8.41 -2.75 7.91
CA TYR A 110 -7.82 -3.56 8.97
C TYR A 110 -7.91 -5.05 8.61
N ILE A 111 -6.80 -5.60 8.17
CA ILE A 111 -6.67 -6.99 7.73
C ILE A 111 -6.03 -7.82 8.86
N ASP A 112 -6.52 -9.03 9.08
CA ASP A 112 -5.97 -9.94 10.10
C ASP A 112 -4.62 -10.52 9.64
N THR A 113 -3.54 -9.94 10.13
CA THR A 113 -2.15 -10.29 9.83
C THR A 113 -1.31 -10.25 11.10
N GLU A 114 -0.10 -10.78 11.07
CA GLU A 114 0.82 -10.69 12.22
C GLU A 114 1.06 -9.24 12.68
N LEU A 115 1.16 -8.30 11.73
CA LEU A 115 1.32 -6.87 12.04
C LEU A 115 0.13 -6.31 12.84
N THR A 116 -1.08 -6.74 12.53
CA THR A 116 -2.31 -6.26 13.17
C THR A 116 -2.68 -7.06 14.40
N LYS A 117 -2.24 -8.30 14.54
CA LYS A 117 -2.32 -9.05 15.81
C LYS A 117 -1.55 -8.32 16.89
N GLN A 118 -0.33 -7.86 16.58
CA GLN A 118 0.44 -7.06 17.54
C GLN A 118 -0.28 -5.74 17.87
N ALA A 119 -0.90 -5.08 16.87
CA ALA A 119 -1.67 -3.86 17.12
C ALA A 119 -2.84 -4.04 18.09
N ARG A 120 -3.53 -5.20 18.04
CA ARG A 120 -4.62 -5.53 18.97
C ARG A 120 -4.11 -5.71 20.41
N LEU A 121 -2.90 -6.22 20.58
CA LEU A 121 -2.25 -6.34 21.90
C LEU A 121 -1.81 -4.97 22.43
N ASP A 122 -1.25 -4.12 21.55
CA ASP A 122 -0.70 -2.82 21.93
C ASP A 122 -1.79 -1.78 22.24
N ILE A 123 -3.00 -1.93 21.67
CA ILE A 123 -4.06 -0.92 21.75
C ILE A 123 -5.36 -1.54 22.29
N PRO A 124 -5.66 -1.38 23.58
CA PRO A 124 -6.88 -1.93 24.19
C PRO A 124 -8.15 -1.49 23.45
N GLY A 125 -9.05 -2.44 23.17
CA GLY A 125 -10.31 -2.23 22.50
C GLY A 125 -10.21 -1.89 21.00
N LEU A 126 -9.03 -2.03 20.39
CA LEU A 126 -8.86 -1.77 18.95
C LEU A 126 -9.76 -2.68 18.11
N GLU A 127 -9.84 -3.96 18.45
CA GLU A 127 -10.62 -4.94 17.68
C GLU A 127 -12.09 -4.55 17.62
N GLN A 128 -12.68 -4.23 18.75
CA GLN A 128 -14.09 -3.81 18.82
C GLN A 128 -14.32 -2.52 18.04
N ARG A 129 -13.50 -1.49 18.26
CA ARG A 129 -13.65 -0.18 17.56
C ARG A 129 -13.54 -0.32 16.04
N VAL A 130 -12.62 -1.15 15.56
CA VAL A 130 -12.46 -1.41 14.12
C VAL A 130 -13.68 -2.15 13.57
N THR A 131 -14.14 -3.20 14.26
CA THR A 131 -15.33 -3.96 13.85
C THR A 131 -16.58 -3.09 13.80
N GLU A 132 -16.81 -2.27 14.83
CA GLU A 132 -17.95 -1.36 14.90
C GLU A 132 -17.91 -0.27 13.82
N ARG A 133 -16.72 0.22 13.49
CA ARG A 133 -16.55 1.24 12.45
C ARG A 133 -16.64 0.67 11.04
N THR A 134 -16.35 -0.61 10.85
CA THR A 134 -16.34 -1.26 9.53
C THR A 134 -17.77 -1.70 9.16
N PRO A 135 -18.42 -1.15 8.13
CA PRO A 135 -19.78 -1.56 7.72
C PRO A 135 -19.93 -3.05 7.44
N ALA A 136 -18.88 -3.71 6.94
CA ALA A 136 -18.87 -5.16 6.77
C ALA A 136 -18.89 -5.96 8.09
N GLY A 137 -18.77 -5.30 9.25
CA GLY A 137 -18.89 -5.90 10.59
C GLY A 137 -17.74 -6.85 10.96
N ARG A 138 -16.64 -6.80 10.25
CA ARG A 138 -15.48 -7.68 10.51
C ARG A 138 -14.17 -7.04 10.10
N TRP A 139 -13.08 -7.58 10.59
CA TRP A 139 -11.76 -7.41 10.02
C TRP A 139 -11.69 -8.12 8.66
N GLY A 140 -10.86 -7.61 7.76
CA GLY A 140 -10.59 -8.27 6.50
C GLY A 140 -9.68 -9.48 6.68
N ASP A 141 -9.78 -10.43 5.75
CA ASP A 141 -8.85 -11.54 5.59
C ASP A 141 -7.81 -11.16 4.50
N PRO A 142 -6.57 -11.65 4.55
CA PRO A 142 -5.61 -11.50 3.45
C PRO A 142 -6.17 -11.88 2.08
N ASP A 143 -7.03 -12.89 2.00
CA ASP A 143 -7.67 -13.33 0.77
C ASP A 143 -8.65 -12.29 0.18
N ASP A 144 -9.20 -11.39 1.00
CA ASP A 144 -10.03 -10.27 0.51
C ASP A 144 -9.25 -9.33 -0.45
N LEU A 145 -7.91 -9.36 -0.40
CA LEU A 145 -7.04 -8.55 -1.27
C LEU A 145 -6.65 -9.29 -2.56
N GLY A 146 -6.90 -10.60 -2.66
CA GLY A 146 -6.50 -11.41 -3.81
C GLY A 146 -7.17 -10.97 -5.11
N GLY A 147 -8.48 -10.72 -5.06
CA GLY A 147 -9.27 -10.33 -6.23
C GLY A 147 -8.80 -9.00 -6.86
N ILE A 148 -8.54 -7.97 -6.05
CA ILE A 148 -8.06 -6.68 -6.57
C ILE A 148 -6.63 -6.80 -7.13
N ALA A 149 -5.79 -7.63 -6.53
CA ALA A 149 -4.43 -7.86 -7.03
C ALA A 149 -4.46 -8.52 -8.42
N VAL A 150 -5.28 -9.55 -8.61
CA VAL A 150 -5.49 -10.20 -9.91
C VAL A 150 -6.06 -9.23 -10.94
N PHE A 151 -7.08 -8.45 -10.57
CA PHE A 151 -7.69 -7.44 -11.44
C PHE A 151 -6.66 -6.41 -11.91
N LEU A 152 -5.91 -5.81 -10.99
CA LEU A 152 -4.90 -4.80 -11.32
C LEU A 152 -3.71 -5.36 -12.10
N ALA A 153 -3.42 -6.65 -11.96
CA ALA A 153 -2.38 -7.34 -12.72
C ALA A 153 -2.82 -7.73 -14.14
N SER A 154 -4.12 -7.74 -14.42
CA SER A 154 -4.70 -8.22 -15.69
C SER A 154 -4.93 -7.09 -16.71
N GLU A 155 -5.30 -7.48 -17.93
CA GLU A 155 -5.69 -6.55 -18.99
C GLU A 155 -6.99 -5.78 -18.68
N ALA A 156 -7.84 -6.31 -17.82
CA ALA A 156 -9.09 -5.67 -17.39
C ALA A 156 -8.86 -4.29 -16.73
N SER A 157 -7.66 -4.02 -16.24
CA SER A 157 -7.28 -2.75 -15.63
C SER A 157 -6.43 -1.84 -16.53
N ASN A 158 -6.36 -2.08 -17.86
CA ASN A 158 -5.46 -1.34 -18.74
C ASN A 158 -5.74 0.17 -18.81
N TYR A 159 -6.98 0.59 -18.49
CA TYR A 159 -7.34 2.01 -18.46
C TYR A 159 -7.42 2.60 -17.04
N ILE A 160 -6.93 1.84 -16.04
CA ILE A 160 -6.88 2.25 -14.63
C ILE A 160 -5.43 2.51 -14.25
N THR A 161 -5.11 3.76 -13.94
CA THR A 161 -3.77 4.16 -13.50
C THR A 161 -3.83 5.40 -12.63
N GLY A 162 -2.94 5.51 -11.65
CA GLY A 162 -2.83 6.64 -10.73
C GLY A 162 -3.90 6.67 -9.63
N THR A 163 -4.67 5.59 -9.47
CA THR A 163 -5.73 5.52 -8.47
C THR A 163 -5.27 4.85 -7.17
N ALA A 164 -5.89 5.26 -6.07
CA ALA A 164 -5.79 4.63 -4.77
C ALA A 164 -7.15 3.99 -4.43
N ILE A 165 -7.19 2.68 -4.34
CA ILE A 165 -8.42 1.88 -4.25
C ILE A 165 -8.56 1.32 -2.84
N PRO A 166 -9.54 1.77 -2.03
CA PRO A 166 -9.84 1.17 -0.74
C PRO A 166 -10.37 -0.27 -0.91
N VAL A 167 -9.84 -1.19 -0.11
CA VAL A 167 -10.35 -2.55 0.07
C VAL A 167 -10.43 -2.76 1.58
N ASP A 168 -11.50 -2.26 2.19
CA ASP A 168 -11.54 -1.93 3.61
C ASP A 168 -12.87 -2.27 4.31
N GLY A 169 -13.78 -2.99 3.64
CA GLY A 169 -15.08 -3.32 4.18
C GLY A 169 -15.99 -2.10 4.46
N GLY A 170 -15.66 -0.95 3.87
CA GLY A 170 -16.36 0.32 4.07
C GLY A 170 -15.83 1.15 5.24
N TYR A 171 -14.69 0.79 5.83
CA TYR A 171 -14.10 1.53 6.96
C TYR A 171 -13.88 3.02 6.67
N SER A 172 -13.44 3.36 5.45
CA SER A 172 -13.09 4.73 5.08
C SER A 172 -14.29 5.64 4.79
N ILE A 173 -15.47 5.08 4.54
CA ILE A 173 -16.69 5.85 4.25
C ILE A 173 -17.58 6.06 5.47
N ASN A 174 -17.27 5.40 6.58
CA ASN A 174 -18.01 5.54 7.85
C ASN A 174 -17.33 6.64 8.68
N GLY A 175 -18.06 7.74 8.88
CA GLY A 175 -17.61 8.95 9.59
C GLY A 175 -17.65 8.83 11.10
#